data_355c3a9ef07319e242f8532bd10a2c3f
#
_entry.id   355c3a9ef07319e242f8532bd10a2c3f
#
_cell.length_a   1.000
_cell.length_b   1.000
_cell.length_c   1.000
_cell.angle_alpha   90.00
_cell.angle_beta   90.00
_cell.angle_gamma   90.00
#
_symmetry.space_group_name_H-M   'P 1'
#
loop_
_entity.id
_entity.type
_entity.pdbx_description
1 polymer ?
#
loop_
_entity_poly.entity_id
_entity_poly.type
_entity_poly.pdbx_seq_one_letter_code
_entity_poly.pdbx_strand_id
1 'polypeptide(L)'
;MLRQAIAAALTHVRQQQQILLTDLEEGVTAAHLSRVERSERGVTVEKLDAIARQLGVHPLTLLALAYGADEVVRPTELLKQVSKEVATLGGSIAPLAIKPESRTHSRVAAANERREEVQRLRGQGLTKAEVARELGVSKQTVARHW
;
A
#
# COMPACT_ATOMS: atom_id res chain seq x y z
N MET A 1 4.70 -1.06 22.71
CA MET A 1 3.98 -0.27 21.68
C MET A 1 4.78 -0.31 20.37
N LEU A 2 4.17 -0.74 19.29
CA LEU A 2 4.83 -1.06 18.01
C LEU A 2 5.75 0.06 17.45
N ARG A 3 5.36 1.33 17.58
CA ARG A 3 6.22 2.45 17.13
C ARG A 3 7.59 2.46 17.81
N GLN A 4 7.64 2.25 19.11
CA GLN A 4 8.88 2.19 19.87
C GLN A 4 9.69 0.95 19.51
N ALA A 5 9.01 -0.17 19.27
CA ALA A 5 9.65 -1.40 18.84
C ALA A 5 10.28 -1.27 17.44
N ILE A 6 9.60 -0.59 16.51
CA ILE A 6 10.17 -0.26 15.19
C ILE A 6 11.40 0.64 15.33
N ALA A 7 11.33 1.67 16.17
CA ALA A 7 12.46 2.55 16.44
C ALA A 7 13.67 1.77 17.00
N ALA A 8 13.44 0.89 17.97
CA ALA A 8 14.47 0.04 18.55
C ALA A 8 15.07 -0.94 17.51
N ALA A 9 14.24 -1.56 16.66
CA ALA A 9 14.70 -2.46 15.61
C ALA A 9 15.57 -1.73 14.57
N LEU A 10 15.19 -0.53 14.15
CA LEU A 10 15.95 0.31 13.23
C LEU A 10 17.31 0.70 13.83
N THR A 11 17.32 1.20 15.05
CA THR A 11 18.55 1.56 15.77
C THR A 11 19.47 0.36 15.92
N HIS A 12 18.92 -0.80 16.32
CA HIS A 12 19.66 -2.03 16.48
C HIS A 12 20.34 -2.48 15.19
N VAL A 13 19.58 -2.58 14.09
CA VAL A 13 20.12 -3.03 12.79
C VAL A 13 21.17 -2.05 12.29
N ARG A 14 20.91 -0.74 12.35
CA ARG A 14 21.89 0.29 11.94
C ARG A 14 23.21 0.17 12.71
N GLN A 15 23.12 0.02 14.01
CA GLN A 15 24.31 -0.13 14.86
C GLN A 15 25.08 -1.43 14.56
N GLN A 16 24.38 -2.55 14.34
CA GLN A 16 25.00 -3.82 13.97
C GLN A 16 25.71 -3.74 12.62
N GLN A 17 25.17 -2.97 11.68
CA GLN A 17 25.78 -2.72 10.37
C GLN A 17 26.85 -1.61 10.40
N GLN A 18 27.05 -0.95 11.55
CA GLN A 18 28.00 0.16 11.72
C GLN A 18 27.72 1.35 10.78
N ILE A 19 26.47 1.54 10.35
CA ILE A 19 26.06 2.63 9.48
C ILE A 19 25.76 3.88 10.31
N LEU A 20 26.38 5.01 9.94
CA LEU A 20 26.07 6.31 10.56
C LEU A 20 24.79 6.88 9.94
N LEU A 21 24.10 7.76 10.69
CA LEU A 21 22.91 8.46 10.15
C LEU A 21 23.26 9.34 8.95
N THR A 22 24.50 9.79 8.86
CA THR A 22 25.05 10.62 7.77
C THR A 22 25.34 9.84 6.51
N ASP A 23 25.48 8.52 6.60
CA ASP A 23 25.83 7.66 5.46
C ASP A 23 24.60 7.26 4.61
N LEU A 24 23.42 7.66 5.08
CA LEU A 24 22.16 7.33 4.39
C LEU A 24 21.91 8.35 3.29
N GLU A 25 21.87 7.83 2.07
CA GLU A 25 21.69 8.61 0.83
C GLU A 25 20.21 8.95 0.54
N GLU A 26 19.98 9.58 -0.62
CA GLU A 26 18.72 10.16 -1.08
C GLU A 26 17.47 9.27 -0.89
N GLY A 27 16.41 9.88 -0.34
CA GLY A 27 15.09 9.26 -0.12
C GLY A 27 14.67 9.14 1.34
N VAL A 28 15.62 8.90 2.25
CA VAL A 28 15.39 8.96 3.70
C VAL A 28 16.46 9.85 4.33
N THR A 29 16.10 11.09 4.62
CA THR A 29 17.06 12.02 5.24
C THR A 29 17.46 11.52 6.64
N ALA A 30 18.74 11.73 7.01
CA ALA A 30 19.25 11.44 8.35
C ALA A 30 18.35 12.04 9.46
N ALA A 31 17.81 13.25 9.22
CA ALA A 31 16.89 13.91 10.14
C ALA A 31 15.55 13.16 10.28
N HIS A 32 15.03 12.56 9.19
CA HIS A 32 13.80 11.76 9.25
C HIS A 32 14.03 10.47 10.04
N LEU A 33 15.09 9.73 9.71
CA LEU A 33 15.42 8.48 10.42
C LEU A 33 15.70 8.76 11.90
N SER A 34 16.42 9.81 12.23
CA SER A 34 16.66 10.21 13.63
C SER A 34 15.34 10.44 14.40
N ARG A 35 14.32 11.05 13.79
CA ARG A 35 13.00 11.22 14.41
C ARG A 35 12.24 9.91 14.55
N VAL A 36 12.39 9.00 13.61
CA VAL A 36 11.79 7.64 13.69
C VAL A 36 12.47 6.86 14.80
N GLU A 37 13.79 6.85 14.89
CA GLU A 37 14.56 6.18 15.95
C GLU A 37 14.24 6.72 17.34
N ARG A 38 13.93 8.01 17.47
CA ARG A 38 13.43 8.60 18.73
C ARG A 38 11.93 8.38 18.98
N SER A 39 11.27 7.63 18.13
CA SER A 39 9.81 7.38 18.20
C SER A 39 8.93 8.64 18.08
N GLU A 40 9.50 9.75 17.61
CA GLU A 40 8.77 11.01 17.42
C GLU A 40 7.84 10.96 16.21
N ARG A 41 8.18 10.13 15.21
CA ARG A 41 7.36 9.90 14.01
C ARG A 41 7.18 8.42 13.71
N GLY A 42 6.02 8.08 13.14
CA GLY A 42 5.80 6.78 12.51
C GLY A 42 6.50 6.69 11.16
N VAL A 43 6.66 5.48 10.67
CA VAL A 43 7.20 5.17 9.35
C VAL A 43 6.11 4.51 8.50
N THR A 44 5.98 4.91 7.23
CA THR A 44 5.13 4.19 6.27
C THR A 44 5.85 2.94 5.76
N VAL A 45 5.10 2.00 5.17
CA VAL A 45 5.68 0.75 4.63
C VAL A 45 6.70 1.05 3.53
N GLU A 46 6.43 2.03 2.67
CA GLU A 46 7.32 2.44 1.59
C GLU A 46 8.64 3.02 2.12
N LYS A 47 8.56 3.82 3.18
CA LYS A 47 9.76 4.37 3.84
C LYS A 47 10.52 3.30 4.60
N LEU A 48 9.82 2.36 5.22
CA LEU A 48 10.45 1.22 5.90
C LEU A 48 11.22 0.35 4.88
N ASP A 49 10.65 0.10 3.70
CA ASP A 49 11.33 -0.61 2.61
C ASP A 49 12.58 0.14 2.14
N ALA A 50 12.48 1.45 1.92
CA ALA A 50 13.63 2.27 1.53
C ALA A 50 14.75 2.26 2.59
N ILE A 51 14.41 2.39 3.87
CA ILE A 51 15.37 2.30 4.98
C ILE A 51 16.02 0.92 5.04
N ALA A 52 15.22 -0.14 4.96
CA ALA A 52 15.71 -1.52 5.01
C ALA A 52 16.72 -1.82 3.91
N ARG A 53 16.46 -1.36 2.67
CA ARG A 53 17.40 -1.49 1.55
C ARG A 53 18.72 -0.78 1.82
N GLN A 54 18.70 0.43 2.36
CA GLN A 54 19.91 1.17 2.72
C GLN A 54 20.68 0.49 3.85
N LEU A 55 19.98 -0.17 4.78
CA LEU A 55 20.58 -0.96 5.85
C LEU A 55 21.01 -2.38 5.39
N GLY A 56 20.84 -2.73 4.11
CA GLY A 56 21.22 -4.03 3.58
C GLY A 56 20.40 -5.22 4.12
N VAL A 57 19.17 -4.97 4.58
CA VAL A 57 18.29 -5.99 5.14
C VAL A 57 16.92 -6.00 4.45
N HIS A 58 16.23 -7.13 4.52
CA HIS A 58 14.85 -7.20 4.03
C HIS A 58 13.91 -6.47 5.01
N PRO A 59 12.88 -5.72 4.54
CA PRO A 59 11.96 -4.99 5.43
C PRO A 59 11.23 -5.90 6.42
N LEU A 60 10.94 -7.15 6.06
CA LEU A 60 10.38 -8.13 7.00
C LEU A 60 11.32 -8.47 8.17
N THR A 61 12.63 -8.34 8.01
CA THR A 61 13.59 -8.49 9.10
C THR A 61 13.38 -7.41 10.16
N LEU A 62 13.23 -6.15 9.75
CA LEU A 62 12.93 -5.06 10.66
C LEU A 62 11.59 -5.25 11.38
N LEU A 63 10.57 -5.71 10.64
CA LEU A 63 9.26 -5.99 11.22
C LEU A 63 9.33 -7.17 12.19
N ALA A 64 10.02 -8.26 11.85
CA ALA A 64 10.16 -9.41 12.75
C ALA A 64 10.86 -9.02 14.06
N LEU A 65 11.90 -8.20 14.00
CA LEU A 65 12.57 -7.68 15.20
C LEU A 65 11.64 -6.77 16.02
N ALA A 66 10.90 -5.87 15.35
CA ALA A 66 9.99 -4.96 16.02
C ALA A 66 8.82 -5.69 16.70
N TYR A 67 8.14 -6.57 16.00
CA TYR A 67 7.05 -7.35 16.57
C TYR A 67 7.55 -8.31 17.66
N GLY A 68 8.71 -8.94 17.46
CA GLY A 68 9.34 -9.76 18.49
C GLY A 68 9.61 -9.00 19.78
N ALA A 69 10.03 -7.73 19.68
CA ALA A 69 10.24 -6.86 20.83
C ALA A 69 8.92 -6.37 21.45
N ASP A 70 7.91 -6.04 20.63
CA ASP A 70 6.61 -5.56 21.12
C ASP A 70 5.80 -6.67 21.82
N GLU A 71 5.84 -7.88 21.30
CA GLU A 71 5.11 -9.06 21.82
C GLU A 71 5.92 -9.90 22.81
N VAL A 72 7.20 -9.54 23.03
CA VAL A 72 8.14 -10.29 23.88
C VAL A 72 8.30 -11.77 23.43
N VAL A 73 8.36 -11.95 22.11
CA VAL A 73 8.52 -13.25 21.46
C VAL A 73 9.82 -13.26 20.66
N ARG A 74 10.45 -14.43 20.54
CA ARG A 74 11.64 -14.55 19.69
C ARG A 74 11.27 -14.30 18.22
N PRO A 75 11.97 -13.42 17.52
CA PRO A 75 11.68 -13.14 16.09
C PRO A 75 11.64 -14.39 15.21
N THR A 76 12.46 -15.38 15.52
CA THR A 76 12.49 -16.68 14.81
C THR A 76 11.20 -17.49 14.99
N GLU A 77 10.60 -17.46 16.18
CA GLU A 77 9.32 -18.13 16.44
C GLU A 77 8.17 -17.39 15.75
N LEU A 78 8.19 -16.06 15.79
CA LEU A 78 7.23 -15.23 15.05
C LEU A 78 7.29 -15.53 13.55
N LEU A 79 8.48 -15.61 12.95
CA LEU A 79 8.64 -15.94 11.53
C LEU A 79 8.11 -17.34 11.19
N LYS A 80 8.26 -18.34 12.08
CA LYS A 80 7.65 -19.66 11.89
C LYS A 80 6.12 -19.59 11.88
N GLN A 81 5.54 -18.79 12.79
CA GLN A 81 4.10 -18.57 12.83
C GLN A 81 3.61 -17.92 11.56
N VAL A 82 4.23 -16.79 11.15
CA VAL A 82 3.89 -16.07 9.91
C VAL A 82 4.02 -16.98 8.70
N SER A 83 5.07 -17.80 8.62
CA SER A 83 5.25 -18.77 7.53
C SER A 83 4.09 -19.77 7.45
N LYS A 84 3.60 -20.26 8.59
CA LYS A 84 2.41 -21.13 8.64
C LYS A 84 1.16 -20.41 8.13
N GLU A 85 0.94 -19.18 8.56
CA GLU A 85 -0.21 -18.38 8.14
C GLU A 85 -0.18 -18.13 6.64
N VAL A 86 0.98 -17.74 6.10
CA VAL A 86 1.18 -17.56 4.65
C VAL A 86 0.89 -18.86 3.89
N ALA A 87 1.37 -19.99 4.37
CA ALA A 87 1.11 -21.30 3.75
C ALA A 87 -0.39 -21.63 3.74
N THR A 88 -1.09 -21.39 4.85
CA THR A 88 -2.54 -21.60 4.97
C THR A 88 -3.35 -20.73 4.00
N LEU A 89 -2.87 -19.52 3.73
CA LEU A 89 -3.48 -18.58 2.77
C LEU A 89 -3.07 -18.85 1.31
N GLY A 90 -2.34 -19.94 1.04
CA GLY A 90 -1.92 -20.34 -0.30
C GLY A 90 -0.71 -19.56 -0.85
N GLY A 91 -0.12 -18.66 -0.07
CA GLY A 91 1.00 -17.81 -0.49
C GLY A 91 2.35 -18.55 -0.65
N SER A 92 2.43 -19.82 -0.23
CA SER A 92 3.64 -20.63 -0.41
C SER A 92 3.78 -21.28 -1.80
N ILE A 93 2.73 -21.23 -2.63
CA ILE A 93 2.69 -21.94 -3.91
C ILE A 93 3.20 -21.04 -5.05
N ALA A 94 2.82 -19.77 -5.07
CA ALA A 94 3.25 -18.82 -6.06
C ALA A 94 3.14 -17.38 -5.53
N PRO A 95 3.97 -16.44 -6.02
CA PRO A 95 3.80 -15.03 -5.72
C PRO A 95 2.41 -14.55 -6.14
N LEU A 96 1.80 -13.70 -5.31
CA LEU A 96 0.56 -13.03 -5.67
C LEU A 96 0.80 -12.15 -6.92
N ALA A 97 -0.05 -12.32 -7.93
CA ALA A 97 0.03 -11.47 -9.11
C ALA A 97 -0.39 -10.05 -8.73
N ILE A 98 0.56 -9.12 -8.82
CA ILE A 98 0.25 -7.69 -8.76
C ILE A 98 -0.36 -7.34 -10.12
N LYS A 99 -1.70 -7.41 -10.23
CA LYS A 99 -2.37 -6.78 -11.35
C LYS A 99 -2.28 -5.27 -11.11
N PRO A 100 -1.76 -4.48 -12.07
CA PRO A 100 -1.97 -3.05 -12.04
C PRO A 100 -3.49 -2.85 -12.24
N GLU A 101 -4.24 -2.92 -11.15
CA GLU A 101 -5.59 -2.40 -11.18
C GLU A 101 -5.42 -0.91 -11.43
N SER A 102 -5.82 -0.48 -12.64
CA SER A 102 -6.31 0.87 -12.76
C SER A 102 -7.40 0.99 -11.70
N ARG A 103 -7.10 1.62 -10.59
CA ARG A 103 -8.09 2.04 -9.61
C ARG A 103 -8.93 3.15 -10.21
N THR A 104 -9.56 2.89 -11.32
CA THR A 104 -10.80 3.54 -11.68
C THR A 104 -11.76 3.08 -10.59
N HIS A 105 -12.01 3.96 -9.60
CA HIS A 105 -13.07 3.72 -8.63
C HIS A 105 -14.24 3.14 -9.41
N SER A 106 -14.86 2.08 -8.90
CA SER A 106 -15.99 1.43 -9.60
C SER A 106 -17.09 2.43 -10.01
N ARG A 107 -17.19 3.55 -9.27
CA ARG A 107 -18.02 4.72 -9.62
C ARG A 107 -17.54 5.48 -10.86
N VAL A 108 -16.24 5.58 -11.07
CA VAL A 108 -15.66 6.29 -12.24
C VAL A 108 -15.76 5.38 -13.46
N ALA A 109 -15.51 4.09 -13.32
CA ALA A 109 -15.73 3.11 -14.39
C ALA A 109 -17.19 3.09 -14.83
N ALA A 110 -18.13 2.96 -13.88
CA ALA A 110 -19.56 3.00 -14.16
C ALA A 110 -20.05 4.36 -14.72
N ALA A 111 -19.39 5.46 -14.36
CA ALA A 111 -19.69 6.78 -14.94
C ALA A 111 -19.17 6.91 -16.39
N ASN A 112 -18.00 6.34 -16.67
CA ASN A 112 -17.44 6.32 -18.03
C ASN A 112 -18.27 5.41 -18.96
N GLU A 113 -18.65 4.22 -18.52
CA GLU A 113 -19.53 3.32 -19.27
C GLU A 113 -20.87 3.99 -19.60
N ARG A 114 -21.49 4.66 -18.61
CA ARG A 114 -22.71 5.44 -18.86
C ARG A 114 -22.50 6.57 -19.84
N ARG A 115 -21.38 7.26 -19.77
CA ARG A 115 -21.05 8.34 -20.70
C ARG A 115 -20.93 7.81 -22.13
N GLU A 116 -20.22 6.71 -22.33
CA GLU A 116 -20.04 6.06 -23.63
C GLU A 116 -21.39 5.59 -24.18
N GLU A 117 -22.23 5.01 -23.35
CA GLU A 117 -23.56 4.54 -23.75
C GLU A 117 -24.51 5.71 -24.12
N VAL A 118 -24.49 6.81 -23.35
CA VAL A 118 -25.24 8.02 -23.69
C VAL A 118 -24.76 8.59 -25.03
N GLN A 119 -23.44 8.65 -25.28
CA GLN A 119 -22.90 9.14 -26.54
C GLN A 119 -23.23 8.23 -27.72
N ARG A 120 -23.22 6.91 -27.51
CA ARG A 120 -23.63 5.92 -28.52
C ARG A 120 -25.09 6.11 -28.96
N LEU A 121 -26.02 6.19 -28.00
CA LEU A 121 -27.43 6.37 -28.26
C LEU A 121 -27.73 7.77 -28.86
N ARG A 122 -27.02 8.79 -28.46
CA ARG A 122 -27.07 10.11 -29.09
C ARG A 122 -26.63 10.07 -30.54
N GLY A 123 -25.56 9.31 -30.87
CA GLY A 123 -25.08 9.12 -32.24
C GLY A 123 -26.09 8.39 -33.13
N GLN A 124 -27.03 7.64 -32.56
CA GLN A 124 -28.16 6.99 -33.24
C GLN A 124 -29.34 7.95 -33.44
N GLY A 125 -29.26 9.20 -33.04
CA GLY A 125 -30.29 10.21 -33.22
C GLY A 125 -31.37 10.26 -32.14
N LEU A 126 -31.21 9.52 -31.04
CA LEU A 126 -32.15 9.53 -29.91
C LEU A 126 -32.12 10.86 -29.16
N THR A 127 -33.26 11.32 -28.70
CA THR A 127 -33.39 12.48 -27.83
C THR A 127 -33.01 12.15 -26.39
N LYS A 128 -32.67 13.16 -25.57
CA LYS A 128 -32.37 12.99 -24.15
C LYS A 128 -33.46 12.20 -23.37
N ALA A 129 -34.73 12.37 -23.76
CA ALA A 129 -35.85 11.71 -23.12
C ALA A 129 -35.92 10.21 -23.47
N GLU A 130 -35.58 9.87 -24.70
CA GLU A 130 -35.53 8.46 -25.18
C GLU A 130 -34.31 7.77 -24.56
N VAL A 131 -33.14 8.38 -24.57
CA VAL A 131 -31.94 7.84 -23.91
C VAL A 131 -32.16 7.63 -22.41
N ALA A 132 -32.82 8.57 -21.72
CA ALA A 132 -33.16 8.39 -20.31
C ALA A 132 -34.07 7.18 -20.04
N ARG A 133 -35.01 6.93 -20.97
CA ARG A 133 -35.95 5.80 -20.90
C ARG A 133 -35.24 4.48 -21.20
N GLU A 134 -34.40 4.45 -22.22
CA GLU A 134 -33.62 3.28 -22.65
C GLU A 134 -32.64 2.82 -21.56
N LEU A 135 -31.92 3.76 -20.92
CA LEU A 135 -30.96 3.45 -19.90
C LEU A 135 -31.53 3.34 -18.47
N GLY A 136 -32.84 3.55 -18.30
CA GLY A 136 -33.50 3.51 -16.98
C GLY A 136 -32.95 4.53 -15.98
N VAL A 137 -32.46 5.69 -16.47
CA VAL A 137 -31.87 6.76 -15.65
C VAL A 137 -32.63 8.07 -15.74
N SER A 138 -32.38 8.98 -14.80
CA SER A 138 -33.02 10.29 -14.85
C SER A 138 -32.54 11.15 -16.04
N LYS A 139 -33.38 12.05 -16.53
CA LYS A 139 -33.00 13.03 -17.58
C LYS A 139 -31.81 13.90 -17.15
N GLN A 140 -31.67 14.18 -15.85
CA GLN A 140 -30.52 14.91 -15.32
C GLN A 140 -29.22 14.11 -15.43
N THR A 141 -29.26 12.80 -15.21
CA THR A 141 -28.12 11.92 -15.41
C THR A 141 -27.68 11.89 -16.87
N VAL A 142 -28.62 11.81 -17.82
CA VAL A 142 -28.32 11.88 -19.25
C VAL A 142 -27.76 13.26 -19.62
N ALA A 143 -28.33 14.34 -19.11
CA ALA A 143 -27.86 15.71 -19.40
C ALA A 143 -26.42 15.94 -18.94
N ARG A 144 -25.97 15.29 -17.86
CA ARG A 144 -24.56 15.36 -17.36
C ARG A 144 -23.57 14.71 -18.30
N HIS A 145 -24.00 13.73 -19.11
CA HIS A 145 -23.14 12.95 -19.98
C HIS A 145 -23.42 13.19 -21.48
N TRP A 146 -24.32 14.15 -21.79
CA TRP A 146 -24.76 14.50 -23.15
C TRP A 146 -23.62 15.14 -23.97
#